data_7334c36ced4f5cdab93cc43046cd805a
#
_entry.id   7334c36ced4f5cdab93cc43046cd805a
#
_cell.length_a   1.000
_cell.length_b   1.000
_cell.length_c   1.000
_cell.angle_alpha   90.00
_cell.angle_beta   90.00
_cell.angle_gamma   90.00
#
_symmetry.space_group_name_H-M   'P 1'
#
loop_
_entity.id
_entity.type
_entity.pdbx_description
1 polymer ?
#
loop_
_entity_poly.entity_id
_entity_poly.type
_entity_poly.pdbx_seq_one_letter_code
_entity_poly.pdbx_strand_id
1 'polypeptide(L)'
;VLHLFCKASGPGAGSGGPVCDSQAVIRAVKRAEADGVQVVTVAMLGHKADLGFVALGTDLWRLRRFQSDLQLAGLVVVDSYVSLTEVSEYAAGIPEDMKQARLYPTLPPEGMTAFCFYPMSKRRGDAEGTNWFSMPFEERKALMLGHGAVGRTFAGRIVQLITGSTGIDDWEWGVTLFGVHPDDLKDCVYTMRFDEGSARFAEFGPFLTGMVAPVEQVLAQIAADE
;
A
#
# COMPACT_ATOMS: atom_id res chain seq x y z
N VAL A 1 -9.38 -2.20 -1.96
CA VAL A 1 -8.36 -1.59 -1.09
C VAL A 1 -8.25 -0.11 -1.41
N LEU A 2 -8.24 0.70 -0.38
CA LEU A 2 -8.07 2.14 -0.49
C LEU A 2 -6.86 2.55 0.33
N HIS A 3 -5.83 3.08 -0.33
CA HIS A 3 -4.75 3.78 0.35
C HIS A 3 -5.07 5.27 0.35
N LEU A 4 -4.95 5.91 1.51
CA LEU A 4 -5.09 7.36 1.66
C LEU A 4 -3.83 7.90 2.33
N PHE A 5 -3.26 8.95 1.76
CA PHE A 5 -2.13 9.67 2.32
C PHE A 5 -2.58 11.09 2.63
N CYS A 6 -2.45 11.48 3.88
CA CYS A 6 -3.07 12.70 4.38
C CYS A 6 -2.04 13.62 5.04
N LYS A 7 -2.33 14.93 4.95
CA LYS A 7 -1.73 15.96 5.77
C LYS A 7 -2.68 16.37 6.89
N ALA A 8 -2.13 16.53 8.09
CA ALA A 8 -2.84 17.16 9.19
C ALA A 8 -2.54 18.67 9.19
N SER A 9 -3.57 19.50 9.13
CA SER A 9 -3.42 20.94 9.28
C SER A 9 -3.37 21.29 10.78
N GLY A 10 -2.21 21.73 11.26
CA GLY A 10 -2.04 22.26 12.61
C GLY A 10 -2.45 23.72 12.71
N PRO A 11 -2.74 24.25 13.93
CA PRO A 11 -2.89 25.68 14.18
C PRO A 11 -1.54 26.36 13.94
N GLY A 12 -1.40 27.08 12.84
CA GLY A 12 -0.16 27.79 12.48
C GLY A 12 0.40 27.45 11.09
N ALA A 13 0.00 26.38 10.45
CA ALA A 13 0.25 26.19 9.03
C ALA A 13 -0.57 27.23 8.26
N GLY A 14 0.06 28.29 7.73
CA GLY A 14 -0.54 29.48 7.11
C GLY A 14 -1.44 29.27 5.87
N SER A 15 -2.11 28.17 5.79
CA SER A 15 -3.08 27.80 4.79
C SER A 15 -4.45 27.60 5.44
N GLY A 16 -5.18 28.56 5.86
CA GLY A 16 -6.61 28.59 6.28
C GLY A 16 -7.47 27.31 6.20
N GLY A 17 -6.86 26.13 6.29
CA GLY A 17 -7.53 24.83 6.28
C GLY A 17 -8.08 24.48 7.68
N PRO A 18 -9.08 23.58 7.74
CA PRO A 18 -9.65 23.13 9.00
C PRO A 18 -8.57 22.46 9.87
N VAL A 19 -8.54 22.81 11.16
CA VAL A 19 -7.69 22.15 12.15
C VAL A 19 -8.10 20.67 12.27
N CYS A 20 -7.15 19.76 12.29
CA CYS A 20 -7.42 18.34 12.44
C CYS A 20 -7.99 18.04 13.84
N ASP A 21 -9.21 17.48 13.88
CA ASP A 21 -9.80 16.93 15.11
C ASP A 21 -9.35 15.48 15.29
N SER A 22 -8.32 15.28 16.12
CA SER A 22 -7.76 13.95 16.43
C SER A 22 -8.83 12.98 16.95
N GLN A 23 -9.78 13.43 17.76
CA GLN A 23 -10.85 12.58 18.27
C GLN A 23 -11.84 12.18 17.16
N ALA A 24 -12.11 13.06 16.20
CA ALA A 24 -12.94 12.74 15.05
C ALA A 24 -12.23 11.72 14.14
N VAL A 25 -10.92 11.82 13.92
CA VAL A 25 -10.14 10.83 13.18
C VAL A 25 -10.21 9.45 13.85
N ILE A 26 -10.00 9.39 15.17
CA ILE A 26 -10.12 8.13 15.95
C ILE A 26 -11.52 7.54 15.80
N ARG A 27 -12.57 8.36 15.90
CA ARG A 27 -13.95 7.89 15.68
C ARG A 27 -14.19 7.38 14.26
N ALA A 28 -13.60 8.01 13.25
CA ALA A 28 -13.71 7.57 11.86
C ALA A 28 -13.11 6.18 11.65
N VAL A 29 -11.90 5.95 12.19
CA VAL A 29 -11.23 4.63 12.15
C VAL A 29 -12.10 3.57 12.86
N LYS A 30 -12.51 3.80 14.10
CA LYS A 30 -13.32 2.85 14.88
C LYS A 30 -14.67 2.53 14.22
N ARG A 31 -15.30 3.53 13.57
CA ARG A 31 -16.53 3.31 12.80
C ARG A 31 -16.26 2.40 11.60
N ALA A 32 -15.20 2.69 10.82
CA ALA A 32 -14.86 1.85 9.67
C ALA A 32 -14.60 0.39 10.09
N GLU A 33 -13.88 0.18 11.18
CA GLU A 33 -13.63 -1.15 11.75
C GLU A 33 -14.92 -1.84 12.19
N ALA A 34 -15.82 -1.12 12.87
CA ALA A 34 -17.14 -1.65 13.26
C ALA A 34 -18.02 -2.00 12.06
N ASP A 35 -17.85 -1.30 10.94
CA ASP A 35 -18.51 -1.59 9.66
C ASP A 35 -17.82 -2.73 8.87
N GLY A 36 -16.81 -3.40 9.43
CA GLY A 36 -16.10 -4.54 8.83
C GLY A 36 -15.01 -4.14 7.83
N VAL A 37 -14.51 -2.90 7.87
CA VAL A 37 -13.32 -2.47 7.11
C VAL A 37 -12.09 -2.70 7.98
N GLN A 38 -11.08 -3.40 7.47
CA GLN A 38 -9.78 -3.42 8.15
C GLN A 38 -9.07 -2.10 7.88
N VAL A 39 -8.55 -1.44 8.90
CA VAL A 39 -7.82 -0.18 8.78
C VAL A 39 -6.43 -0.32 9.38
N VAL A 40 -5.41 -0.11 8.57
CA VAL A 40 -4.02 0.05 9.03
C VAL A 40 -3.68 1.53 9.02
N THR A 41 -3.25 2.06 10.16
CA THR A 41 -2.79 3.45 10.29
C THR A 41 -1.26 3.48 10.28
N VAL A 42 -0.69 4.46 9.59
CA VAL A 42 0.75 4.62 9.39
C VAL A 42 1.17 6.04 9.73
N ALA A 43 2.15 6.18 10.61
CA ALA A 43 2.90 7.43 10.79
C ALA A 43 3.84 7.58 9.59
N MET A 44 3.55 8.52 8.70
CA MET A 44 4.33 8.72 7.49
C MET A 44 5.61 9.50 7.77
N LEU A 45 6.67 9.17 7.05
CA LEU A 45 7.95 9.87 7.13
C LEU A 45 8.16 10.73 5.89
N GLY A 46 8.72 11.91 6.11
CA GLY A 46 9.05 12.86 5.04
C GLY A 46 7.89 13.81 4.71
N HIS A 47 8.07 14.63 3.70
CA HIS A 47 7.18 15.75 3.38
C HIS A 47 5.90 15.37 2.62
N LYS A 48 5.80 14.13 2.11
CA LYS A 48 4.71 13.72 1.20
C LYS A 48 3.37 13.62 1.94
N ALA A 49 3.38 13.05 3.14
CA ALA A 49 2.18 12.92 3.97
C ALA A 49 2.59 12.84 5.45
N ASP A 50 1.64 13.07 6.36
CA ASP A 50 1.83 12.93 7.81
C ASP A 50 1.21 11.62 8.30
N LEU A 51 0.04 11.25 7.75
CA LEU A 51 -0.65 10.00 8.03
C LEU A 51 -0.91 9.21 6.75
N GLY A 52 -0.81 7.88 6.85
CA GLY A 52 -1.28 6.96 5.83
C GLY A 52 -2.36 6.04 6.41
N PHE A 53 -3.33 5.67 5.57
CA PHE A 53 -4.33 4.65 5.90
C PHE A 53 -4.38 3.62 4.78
N VAL A 54 -4.36 2.33 5.15
CA VAL A 54 -4.68 1.24 4.23
C VAL A 54 -5.99 0.62 4.71
N ALA A 55 -7.05 0.82 3.93
CA ALA A 55 -8.39 0.37 4.25
C ALA A 55 -8.83 -0.76 3.31
N LEU A 56 -9.17 -1.94 3.86
CA LEU A 56 -9.67 -3.09 3.13
C LEU A 56 -11.13 -3.33 3.49
N GLY A 57 -11.99 -3.37 2.47
CA GLY A 57 -13.40 -3.66 2.63
C GLY A 57 -14.00 -4.16 1.33
N THR A 58 -15.04 -4.98 1.43
CA THR A 58 -15.76 -5.52 0.26
C THR A 58 -16.77 -4.55 -0.33
N ASP A 59 -17.05 -3.44 0.35
CA ASP A 59 -18.03 -2.42 -0.05
C ASP A 59 -17.34 -1.07 -0.25
N LEU A 60 -17.30 -0.60 -1.50
CA LEU A 60 -16.68 0.68 -1.87
C LEU A 60 -17.39 1.89 -1.22
N TRP A 61 -18.69 1.80 -0.90
CA TRP A 61 -19.39 2.86 -0.20
C TRP A 61 -18.92 3.02 1.24
N ARG A 62 -18.54 1.94 1.91
CA ARG A 62 -17.93 1.99 3.25
C ARG A 62 -16.55 2.64 3.19
N LEU A 63 -15.73 2.29 2.19
CA LEU A 63 -14.44 2.93 1.96
C LEU A 63 -14.60 4.42 1.63
N ARG A 64 -15.57 4.78 0.78
CA ARG A 64 -15.87 6.18 0.48
C ARG A 64 -16.35 6.98 1.70
N ARG A 65 -17.16 6.36 2.56
CA ARG A 65 -17.58 6.96 3.83
C ARG A 65 -16.39 7.21 4.75
N PHE A 66 -15.50 6.21 4.89
CA PHE A 66 -14.29 6.35 5.69
C PHE A 66 -13.45 7.55 5.22
N GLN A 67 -13.20 7.67 3.93
CA GLN A 67 -12.51 8.83 3.37
C GLN A 67 -13.23 10.16 3.71
N SER A 68 -14.57 10.19 3.59
CA SER A 68 -15.35 11.39 3.91
C SER A 68 -15.26 11.77 5.39
N ASP A 69 -15.33 10.77 6.29
CA ASP A 69 -15.23 10.98 7.73
C ASP A 69 -13.85 11.55 8.10
N LEU A 70 -12.76 11.07 7.47
CA LEU A 70 -11.41 11.61 7.65
C LEU A 70 -11.28 13.05 7.17
N GLN A 71 -11.85 13.37 5.99
CA GLN A 71 -11.84 14.73 5.45
C GLN A 71 -12.68 15.69 6.32
N LEU A 72 -13.82 15.24 6.83
CA LEU A 72 -14.64 16.03 7.78
C LEU A 72 -13.95 16.23 9.12
N ALA A 73 -13.05 15.31 9.52
CA ALA A 73 -12.20 15.46 10.70
C ALA A 73 -11.02 16.42 10.48
N GLY A 74 -10.90 17.04 9.29
CA GLY A 74 -9.88 18.05 8.98
C GLY A 74 -8.60 17.50 8.34
N LEU A 75 -8.56 16.22 7.97
CA LEU A 75 -7.44 15.68 7.19
C LEU A 75 -7.55 16.06 5.71
N VAL A 76 -6.43 16.47 5.14
CA VAL A 76 -6.32 16.79 3.71
C VAL A 76 -5.70 15.58 3.00
N VAL A 77 -6.47 14.90 2.14
CA VAL A 77 -5.95 13.83 1.29
C VAL A 77 -5.03 14.46 0.24
N VAL A 78 -3.75 14.13 0.27
CA VAL A 78 -2.73 14.64 -0.65
C VAL A 78 -2.33 13.63 -1.71
N ASP A 79 -2.61 12.34 -1.46
CA ASP A 79 -2.43 11.26 -2.43
C ASP A 79 -3.33 10.09 -2.06
N SER A 80 -3.71 9.28 -3.04
CA SER A 80 -4.56 8.11 -2.83
C SER A 80 -4.30 7.03 -3.87
N TYR A 81 -4.70 5.80 -3.55
CA TYR A 81 -4.63 4.69 -4.48
C TYR A 81 -5.78 3.71 -4.27
N VAL A 82 -6.48 3.39 -5.35
CA VAL A 82 -7.63 2.47 -5.33
C VAL A 82 -7.26 1.19 -6.08
N SER A 83 -7.46 0.05 -5.46
CA SER A 83 -7.10 -1.25 -6.03
C SER A 83 -7.94 -2.39 -5.48
N LEU A 84 -7.80 -3.57 -6.07
CA LEU A 84 -8.49 -4.78 -5.64
C LEU A 84 -7.47 -5.85 -5.24
N THR A 85 -7.78 -6.64 -4.21
CA THR A 85 -7.05 -7.87 -3.95
C THR A 85 -7.31 -8.84 -5.09
N GLU A 86 -6.27 -9.54 -5.55
CA GLU A 86 -6.38 -10.47 -6.66
C GLU A 86 -5.44 -11.68 -6.51
N VAL A 87 -5.74 -12.72 -7.25
CA VAL A 87 -4.82 -13.84 -7.44
C VAL A 87 -4.19 -13.68 -8.82
N SER A 88 -2.88 -13.52 -8.85
CA SER A 88 -2.13 -13.37 -10.10
C SER A 88 -2.39 -14.53 -11.07
N GLU A 89 -2.50 -14.23 -12.38
CA GLU A 89 -2.62 -15.24 -13.45
C GLU A 89 -1.48 -16.28 -13.43
N TYR A 90 -0.31 -15.90 -12.90
CA TYR A 90 0.87 -16.78 -12.77
C TYR A 90 0.82 -17.69 -11.54
N ALA A 91 -0.14 -17.49 -10.66
CA ALA A 91 -0.33 -18.27 -9.45
C ALA A 91 -1.37 -19.40 -9.63
N ALA A 92 -1.68 -19.77 -10.87
CA ALA A 92 -2.55 -20.91 -11.16
C ALA A 92 -1.98 -22.19 -10.52
N GLY A 93 -2.78 -22.89 -9.69
CA GLY A 93 -2.36 -24.13 -9.02
C GLY A 93 -1.81 -23.95 -7.60
N ILE A 94 -1.79 -22.74 -7.03
CA ILE A 94 -1.53 -22.60 -5.59
C ILE A 94 -2.71 -23.19 -4.78
N PRO A 95 -2.45 -23.72 -3.57
CA PRO A 95 -3.48 -24.20 -2.65
C PRO A 95 -4.57 -23.17 -2.38
N GLU A 96 -5.79 -23.63 -2.12
CA GLU A 96 -6.97 -22.76 -1.93
C GLU A 96 -6.83 -21.84 -0.69
N ASP A 97 -6.24 -22.35 0.38
CA ASP A 97 -5.93 -21.56 1.58
C ASP A 97 -4.98 -20.39 1.28
N MET A 98 -3.99 -20.59 0.41
CA MET A 98 -3.10 -19.53 -0.03
C MET A 98 -3.80 -18.50 -0.94
N LYS A 99 -4.78 -18.93 -1.76
CA LYS A 99 -5.60 -17.99 -2.53
C LYS A 99 -6.45 -17.14 -1.61
N GLN A 100 -7.11 -17.77 -0.63
CA GLN A 100 -7.93 -17.08 0.35
C GLN A 100 -7.11 -16.06 1.15
N ALA A 101 -5.90 -16.41 1.59
CA ALA A 101 -5.01 -15.48 2.28
C ALA A 101 -4.60 -14.27 1.42
N ARG A 102 -4.54 -14.41 0.09
CA ARG A 102 -4.26 -13.29 -0.81
C ARG A 102 -5.48 -12.41 -1.07
N LEU A 103 -6.66 -13.01 -1.19
CA LEU A 103 -7.92 -12.29 -1.44
C LEU A 103 -8.44 -11.60 -0.17
N TYR A 104 -8.24 -12.23 0.99
CA TYR A 104 -8.73 -11.76 2.29
C TYR A 104 -7.60 -11.72 3.33
N PRO A 105 -6.56 -10.89 3.12
CA PRO A 105 -5.44 -10.81 4.05
C PRO A 105 -5.90 -10.25 5.39
N THR A 106 -5.23 -10.66 6.48
CA THR A 106 -5.37 -10.01 7.79
C THR A 106 -4.25 -8.99 7.94
N LEU A 107 -4.61 -7.74 8.18
CA LEU A 107 -3.69 -6.61 8.29
C LEU A 107 -3.90 -5.82 9.59
N PRO A 108 -2.83 -5.23 10.13
CA PRO A 108 -1.43 -5.39 9.72
C PRO A 108 -0.89 -6.76 10.09
N PRO A 109 0.15 -7.26 9.41
CA PRO A 109 0.83 -8.47 9.84
C PRO A 109 1.48 -8.28 11.22
N GLU A 110 1.34 -9.27 12.10
CA GLU A 110 1.89 -9.19 13.46
C GLU A 110 3.40 -8.99 13.47
N GLY A 111 3.87 -8.05 14.30
CA GLY A 111 5.30 -7.74 14.47
C GLY A 111 5.95 -6.98 13.32
N MET A 112 5.20 -6.66 12.25
CA MET A 112 5.72 -5.93 11.10
C MET A 112 5.29 -4.46 11.13
N THR A 113 6.13 -3.62 11.70
CA THR A 113 5.80 -2.20 11.90
C THR A 113 6.39 -1.27 10.84
N ALA A 114 7.41 -1.70 10.10
CA ALA A 114 7.93 -0.92 8.98
C ALA A 114 7.00 -1.04 7.77
N PHE A 115 6.69 0.10 7.15
CA PHE A 115 5.74 0.23 6.05
C PHE A 115 6.36 0.91 4.85
N CYS A 116 6.08 0.38 3.67
CA CYS A 116 6.34 1.05 2.40
C CYS A 116 5.21 0.76 1.42
N PHE A 117 4.72 1.80 0.74
CA PHE A 117 3.80 1.68 -0.39
C PHE A 117 4.43 2.32 -1.62
N TYR A 118 4.24 1.71 -2.77
CA TYR A 118 4.50 2.31 -4.07
C TYR A 118 3.61 1.68 -5.14
N PRO A 119 3.09 2.46 -6.10
CA PRO A 119 2.43 1.93 -7.27
C PRO A 119 3.46 1.50 -8.30
N MET A 120 3.10 0.57 -9.16
CA MET A 120 3.95 0.11 -10.26
C MET A 120 3.18 -0.31 -11.50
N SER A 121 3.88 -0.29 -12.63
CA SER A 121 3.42 -0.84 -13.90
C SER A 121 4.52 -1.66 -14.57
N LYS A 122 4.14 -2.47 -15.56
CA LYS A 122 5.08 -3.07 -16.48
C LYS A 122 5.28 -2.18 -17.70
N ARG A 123 6.53 -1.93 -18.08
CA ARG A 123 6.86 -1.17 -19.27
C ARG A 123 6.35 -1.85 -20.53
N ARG A 124 5.86 -1.04 -21.45
CA ARG A 124 5.44 -1.51 -22.78
C ARG A 124 6.60 -1.88 -23.71
N GLY A 125 7.84 -1.54 -23.33
CA GLY A 125 9.03 -1.94 -24.05
C GLY A 125 10.29 -1.87 -23.18
N ASP A 126 11.29 -2.65 -23.53
CA ASP A 126 12.65 -2.62 -23.00
C ASP A 126 13.62 -1.99 -24.01
N ALA A 127 14.93 -1.96 -23.70
CA ALA A 127 15.98 -1.46 -24.59
C ALA A 127 16.09 -2.26 -25.90
N GLU A 128 15.60 -3.49 -25.94
CA GLU A 128 15.57 -4.39 -27.10
C GLU A 128 14.25 -4.31 -27.87
N GLY A 129 13.31 -3.46 -27.42
CA GLY A 129 12.00 -3.29 -28.05
C GLY A 129 10.96 -4.35 -27.65
N THR A 130 11.26 -5.22 -26.69
CA THR A 130 10.33 -6.23 -26.20
C THR A 130 9.25 -5.59 -25.33
N ASN A 131 7.97 -5.84 -25.63
CA ASN A 131 6.85 -5.31 -24.90
C ASN A 131 6.27 -6.40 -23.97
N TRP A 132 6.18 -6.12 -22.66
CA TRP A 132 5.64 -7.05 -21.67
C TRP A 132 4.28 -7.64 -22.09
N PHE A 133 3.37 -6.79 -22.56
CA PHE A 133 1.99 -7.19 -22.89
C PHE A 133 1.85 -7.94 -24.22
N SER A 134 2.85 -7.85 -25.10
CA SER A 134 2.90 -8.63 -26.36
C SER A 134 3.71 -9.91 -26.24
N MET A 135 4.41 -10.14 -25.12
CA MET A 135 5.15 -11.39 -24.89
C MET A 135 4.20 -12.57 -24.72
N PRO A 136 4.57 -13.78 -25.19
CA PRO A 136 3.85 -15.01 -24.91
C PRO A 136 3.66 -15.25 -23.41
N PHE A 137 2.52 -15.82 -23.03
CA PHE A 137 2.20 -16.06 -21.61
C PHE A 137 3.27 -16.88 -20.88
N GLU A 138 3.79 -17.94 -21.51
CA GLU A 138 4.79 -18.82 -20.88
C GLU A 138 6.13 -18.09 -20.60
N GLU A 139 6.50 -17.13 -21.43
CA GLU A 139 7.71 -16.30 -21.20
C GLU A 139 7.47 -15.36 -20.00
N ARG A 140 6.33 -14.66 -19.96
CA ARG A 140 5.97 -13.83 -18.80
C ARG A 140 5.91 -14.65 -17.51
N LYS A 141 5.33 -15.85 -17.58
CA LYS A 141 5.23 -16.76 -16.45
C LYS A 141 6.61 -17.20 -15.94
N ALA A 142 7.55 -17.51 -16.84
CA ALA A 142 8.92 -17.86 -16.44
C ALA A 142 9.60 -16.72 -15.69
N LEU A 143 9.47 -15.46 -16.17
CA LEU A 143 9.99 -14.28 -15.50
C LEU A 143 9.33 -14.10 -14.12
N MET A 144 8.02 -14.27 -14.01
CA MET A 144 7.30 -14.11 -12.73
C MET A 144 7.59 -15.25 -11.74
N LEU A 145 7.90 -16.46 -12.21
CA LEU A 145 8.38 -17.53 -11.33
C LEU A 145 9.76 -17.20 -10.75
N GLY A 146 10.67 -16.66 -11.56
CA GLY A 146 11.96 -16.15 -11.12
C GLY A 146 11.80 -15.02 -10.09
N HIS A 147 10.97 -14.02 -10.39
CA HIS A 147 10.60 -12.94 -9.47
C HIS A 147 10.08 -13.47 -8.13
N GLY A 148 9.14 -14.40 -8.17
CA GLY A 148 8.59 -15.02 -6.97
C GLY A 148 9.63 -15.85 -6.18
N ALA A 149 10.62 -16.46 -6.85
CA ALA A 149 11.71 -17.16 -6.18
C ALA A 149 12.58 -16.20 -5.36
N VAL A 150 12.95 -15.05 -5.93
CA VAL A 150 13.68 -13.99 -5.22
C VAL A 150 12.84 -13.46 -4.05
N GLY A 151 11.57 -13.15 -4.25
CA GLY A 151 10.67 -12.65 -3.19
C GLY A 151 10.57 -13.60 -1.99
N ARG A 152 10.56 -14.92 -2.23
CA ARG A 152 10.51 -15.92 -1.15
C ARG A 152 11.73 -15.89 -0.21
N THR A 153 12.86 -15.36 -0.64
CA THR A 153 14.06 -15.23 0.24
C THR A 153 13.84 -14.24 1.38
N PHE A 154 12.80 -13.41 1.29
CA PHE A 154 12.39 -12.43 2.33
C PHE A 154 11.27 -12.94 3.24
N ALA A 155 10.86 -14.22 3.12
CA ALA A 155 9.83 -14.80 3.97
C ALA A 155 10.20 -14.66 5.47
N GLY A 156 9.22 -14.26 6.28
CA GLY A 156 9.41 -13.99 7.72
C GLY A 156 9.96 -12.59 8.05
N ARG A 157 10.53 -11.87 7.07
CA ARG A 157 11.01 -10.49 7.24
C ARG A 157 10.11 -9.48 6.55
N ILE A 158 9.48 -9.88 5.46
CA ILE A 158 8.57 -9.05 4.65
C ILE A 158 7.27 -9.80 4.40
N VAL A 159 6.16 -9.10 4.55
CA VAL A 159 4.84 -9.47 4.01
C VAL A 159 4.48 -8.47 2.92
N GLN A 160 4.08 -8.97 1.77
CA GLN A 160 3.66 -8.16 0.62
C GLN A 160 2.15 -8.28 0.42
N LEU A 161 1.49 -7.13 0.31
CA LEU A 161 0.14 -7.04 -0.24
C LEU A 161 0.25 -6.42 -1.64
N ILE A 162 0.07 -7.25 -2.64
CA ILE A 162 0.02 -6.82 -4.05
C ILE A 162 -1.44 -6.77 -4.48
N THR A 163 -1.86 -5.63 -5.00
CA THR A 163 -3.25 -5.38 -5.41
C THR A 163 -3.30 -4.86 -6.84
N GLY A 164 -4.27 -5.33 -7.62
CA GLY A 164 -4.46 -4.91 -9.02
C GLY A 164 -5.31 -3.66 -9.13
N SER A 165 -4.95 -2.77 -10.03
CA SER A 165 -5.62 -1.48 -10.23
C SER A 165 -5.79 -1.08 -11.70
N THR A 166 -5.48 -1.98 -12.63
CA THR A 166 -5.65 -1.73 -14.07
C THR A 166 -7.09 -1.32 -14.39
N GLY A 167 -7.26 -0.12 -14.93
CA GLY A 167 -8.57 0.46 -15.24
C GLY A 167 -9.33 1.02 -14.03
N ILE A 168 -8.69 1.09 -12.85
CA ILE A 168 -9.26 1.61 -11.60
C ILE A 168 -8.44 2.82 -11.12
N ASP A 169 -7.12 2.77 -11.25
CA ASP A 169 -6.19 3.83 -10.89
C ASP A 169 -5.14 4.03 -12.00
N ASP A 170 -4.24 5.00 -11.85
CA ASP A 170 -3.27 5.40 -12.88
C ASP A 170 -2.19 4.35 -13.14
N TRP A 171 -1.90 3.49 -12.15
CA TRP A 171 -0.92 2.41 -12.24
C TRP A 171 -1.61 1.04 -12.31
N GLU A 172 -0.86 0.00 -12.64
CA GLU A 172 -1.43 -1.35 -12.82
C GLU A 172 -1.52 -2.13 -11.49
N TRP A 173 -0.58 -1.87 -10.57
CA TRP A 173 -0.53 -2.53 -9.25
C TRP A 173 -0.11 -1.58 -8.14
N GLY A 174 -0.73 -1.77 -6.97
CA GLY A 174 -0.26 -1.22 -5.71
C GLY A 174 0.57 -2.28 -4.96
N VAL A 175 1.78 -1.91 -4.55
CA VAL A 175 2.66 -2.75 -3.75
C VAL A 175 2.76 -2.17 -2.35
N THR A 176 2.20 -2.89 -1.37
CA THR A 176 2.35 -2.56 0.04
C THR A 176 3.28 -3.57 0.68
N LEU A 177 4.36 -3.10 1.27
CA LEU A 177 5.30 -3.91 2.01
C LEU A 177 5.19 -3.62 3.50
N PHE A 178 5.07 -4.68 4.29
CA PHE A 178 5.22 -4.65 5.73
C PHE A 178 6.50 -5.39 6.10
N GLY A 179 7.37 -4.79 6.90
CA GLY A 179 8.63 -5.37 7.33
C GLY A 179 8.81 -5.34 8.83
N VAL A 180 9.64 -6.22 9.35
CA VAL A 180 10.05 -6.19 10.76
C VAL A 180 10.90 -4.95 11.00
N HIS A 181 11.83 -4.66 10.09
CA HIS A 181 12.71 -3.50 10.13
C HIS A 181 12.69 -2.73 8.80
N PRO A 182 12.94 -1.42 8.79
CA PRO A 182 13.02 -0.64 7.54
C PRO A 182 14.15 -1.11 6.62
N ASP A 183 15.21 -1.68 7.16
CA ASP A 183 16.32 -2.28 6.39
C ASP A 183 15.82 -3.41 5.49
N ASP A 184 14.88 -4.23 5.99
CA ASP A 184 14.29 -5.33 5.23
C ASP A 184 13.49 -4.82 4.02
N LEU A 185 12.78 -3.69 4.16
CA LEU A 185 12.07 -3.04 3.06
C LEU A 185 13.05 -2.64 1.95
N LYS A 186 14.12 -1.94 2.34
CA LYS A 186 15.15 -1.46 1.42
C LYS A 186 15.86 -2.65 0.75
N ASP A 187 16.25 -3.68 1.50
CA ASP A 187 16.93 -4.84 0.96
C ASP A 187 16.04 -5.65 0.02
N CYS A 188 14.75 -5.79 0.34
CA CYS A 188 13.80 -6.45 -0.52
C CYS A 188 13.70 -5.74 -1.88
N VAL A 189 13.40 -4.45 -1.90
CA VAL A 189 13.26 -3.69 -3.14
C VAL A 189 14.58 -3.64 -3.91
N TYR A 190 15.72 -3.48 -3.21
CA TYR A 190 17.05 -3.49 -3.84
C TYR A 190 17.33 -4.83 -4.54
N THR A 191 17.10 -5.95 -3.84
CA THR A 191 17.35 -7.28 -4.39
C THR A 191 16.42 -7.62 -5.55
N MET A 192 15.12 -7.29 -5.40
CA MET A 192 14.11 -7.53 -6.43
C MET A 192 14.39 -6.78 -7.75
N ARG A 193 15.15 -5.68 -7.72
CA ARG A 193 15.52 -4.92 -8.92
C ARG A 193 16.41 -5.68 -9.90
N PHE A 194 17.10 -6.72 -9.43
CA PHE A 194 18.04 -7.51 -10.22
C PHE A 194 17.40 -8.75 -10.85
N ASP A 195 16.17 -9.10 -10.50
CA ASP A 195 15.47 -10.15 -11.25
C ASP A 195 15.14 -9.64 -12.66
N GLU A 196 15.15 -10.55 -13.63
CA GLU A 196 15.01 -10.18 -15.04
C GLU A 196 13.67 -9.49 -15.34
N GLY A 197 12.58 -9.96 -14.71
CA GLY A 197 11.24 -9.39 -14.89
C GLY A 197 11.12 -7.95 -14.38
N SER A 198 11.83 -7.61 -13.30
CA SER A 198 11.88 -6.25 -12.76
C SER A 198 12.89 -5.38 -13.52
N ALA A 199 14.09 -5.88 -13.75
CA ALA A 199 15.16 -5.13 -14.42
C ALA A 199 14.74 -4.62 -15.80
N ARG A 200 14.02 -5.46 -16.56
CA ARG A 200 13.56 -5.12 -17.92
C ARG A 200 12.27 -4.30 -17.95
N PHE A 201 11.31 -4.64 -17.09
CA PHE A 201 9.93 -4.17 -17.29
C PHE A 201 9.33 -3.40 -16.12
N ALA A 202 9.92 -3.41 -14.90
CA ALA A 202 9.31 -2.70 -13.79
C ALA A 202 9.47 -1.18 -13.93
N GLU A 203 8.37 -0.48 -13.76
CA GLU A 203 8.29 0.96 -13.61
C GLU A 203 7.63 1.26 -12.26
N PHE A 204 8.29 2.10 -11.45
CA PHE A 204 7.85 2.40 -10.09
C PHE A 204 7.41 3.86 -9.98
N GLY A 205 6.27 4.07 -9.34
CA GLY A 205 5.82 5.39 -8.94
C GLY A 205 6.46 5.86 -7.62
N PRO A 206 5.88 6.89 -6.99
CA PRO A 206 6.40 7.44 -5.75
C PRO A 206 6.40 6.42 -4.60
N PHE A 207 7.49 6.38 -3.85
CA PHE A 207 7.58 5.60 -2.62
C PHE A 207 7.08 6.42 -1.43
N LEU A 208 6.24 5.79 -0.61
CA LEU A 208 5.70 6.35 0.63
C LEU A 208 6.06 5.40 1.77
N THR A 209 6.79 5.92 2.75
CA THR A 209 7.38 5.11 3.83
C THR A 209 6.93 5.64 5.19
N GLY A 210 6.70 4.74 6.14
CA GLY A 210 6.28 5.09 7.48
C GLY A 210 6.34 3.91 8.44
N MET A 211 5.69 4.08 9.59
CA MET A 211 5.61 3.06 10.62
C MET A 211 4.14 2.79 10.96
N VAL A 212 3.77 1.51 11.00
CA VAL A 212 2.44 1.09 11.44
C VAL A 212 2.33 1.29 12.96
N ALA A 213 1.28 1.98 13.38
CA ALA A 213 0.97 2.16 14.80
C ALA A 213 -0.55 2.39 14.98
N PRO A 214 -1.09 2.23 16.20
CA PRO A 214 -2.46 2.62 16.51
C PRO A 214 -2.70 4.10 16.17
N VAL A 215 -3.90 4.42 15.71
CA VAL A 215 -4.26 5.78 15.27
C VAL A 215 -4.03 6.83 16.36
N GLU A 216 -4.30 6.47 17.62
CA GLU A 216 -4.08 7.32 18.77
C GLU A 216 -2.59 7.70 18.94
N GLN A 217 -1.69 6.72 18.72
CA GLN A 217 -0.26 6.95 18.81
C GLN A 217 0.24 7.82 17.66
N VAL A 218 -0.23 7.59 16.43
CA VAL A 218 0.16 8.40 15.26
C VAL A 218 -0.26 9.85 15.45
N LEU A 219 -1.51 10.07 15.87
CA LEU A 219 -2.03 11.43 16.11
C LEU A 219 -1.31 12.15 17.25
N ALA A 220 -0.93 11.43 18.31
CA ALA A 220 -0.16 12.02 19.40
C ALA A 220 1.23 12.53 18.96
N GLN A 221 1.86 11.90 17.97
CA GLN A 221 3.14 12.37 17.42
C GLN A 221 2.97 13.64 16.55
N ILE A 222 1.82 13.80 15.89
CA ILE A 222 1.54 14.96 15.05
C ILE A 222 1.14 16.17 15.92
N ALA A 223 0.42 15.92 17.02
CA ALA A 223 -0.01 16.98 17.95
C ALA A 223 1.09 17.39 18.96
N ALA A 224 2.20 16.66 19.07
CA ALA A 224 3.26 16.93 20.04
C ALA A 224 4.11 18.18 19.71
N ASP A 225 3.83 18.87 18.61
CA ASP A 225 4.46 20.14 18.22
C ASP A 225 3.66 21.36 18.71
N GLU A 226 2.69 21.17 19.62
CA GLU A 226 2.00 22.22 20.38
C GLU A 226 2.55 22.27 21.85
#